data_603ed0209c67986449c3fdff1ea7c215
#
_entry.id   603ed0209c67986449c3fdff1ea7c215
#
_cell.length_a   1.000
_cell.length_b   1.000
_cell.length_c   1.000
_cell.angle_alpha   90.00
_cell.angle_beta   90.00
_cell.angle_gamma   90.00
#
_symmetry.space_group_name_H-M   'P 1'
#
loop_
_entity.id
_entity.type
_entity.pdbx_description
1 polymer ?
#
loop_
_entity_poly.entity_id
_entity_poly.type
_entity_poly.pdbx_seq_one_letter_code
_entity_poly.pdbx_strand_id
1 'polypeptide(L)'
;MKMERVIKPPFAVIGREGSTDEGEGFIGRLWAEANARYGEVQALAKTDDNGQPVGFWGAMSDMSRAFHPWEDFSRGLYLAGVEAREDAEAPEGWVKWIVPGYEYLTVRCDAPDTFNQGMNYIKEQGLALVGAVHDFTDPGTGENYMYFPIRKL
;
A
#
# COMPACT_ATOMS: atom_id res chain seq x y z
N MET A 1 -11.40 7.48 -16.50
CA MET A 1 -10.67 7.00 -15.32
C MET A 1 -11.55 6.04 -14.56
N LYS A 2 -10.99 4.90 -14.15
CA LYS A 2 -11.78 3.88 -13.44
C LYS A 2 -11.63 4.06 -11.93
N MET A 3 -12.77 4.26 -11.27
CA MET A 3 -12.83 4.38 -9.80
C MET A 3 -13.84 3.38 -9.27
N GLU A 4 -13.50 2.73 -8.17
CA GLU A 4 -14.38 1.78 -7.50
C GLU A 4 -14.29 1.97 -6.00
N ARG A 5 -15.31 1.56 -5.28
CA ARG A 5 -15.27 1.50 -3.81
C ARG A 5 -15.18 0.04 -3.40
N VAL A 6 -14.21 -0.26 -2.53
CA VAL A 6 -14.01 -1.62 -2.03
C VAL A 6 -13.88 -1.58 -0.51
N ILE A 7 -14.41 -2.59 0.15
CA ILE A 7 -14.23 -2.79 1.58
C ILE A 7 -13.15 -3.85 1.77
N LYS A 8 -12.13 -3.52 2.56
CA LYS A 8 -11.05 -4.46 2.85
C LYS A 8 -10.84 -4.53 4.35
N PRO A 9 -11.01 -5.72 4.95
CA PRO A 9 -10.70 -5.93 6.37
C PRO A 9 -9.21 -5.70 6.65
N PRO A 10 -8.79 -5.64 7.92
CA PRO A 10 -7.37 -5.54 8.23
C PRO A 10 -6.56 -6.61 7.51
N PHE A 11 -5.37 -6.25 7.05
CA PHE A 11 -4.51 -7.19 6.32
C PHE A 11 -3.05 -6.94 6.64
N ALA A 12 -2.24 -7.97 6.47
CA ALA A 12 -0.80 -7.93 6.74
C ALA A 12 -0.02 -7.65 5.46
N VAL A 13 1.01 -6.82 5.57
CA VAL A 13 2.01 -6.63 4.52
C VAL A 13 3.38 -6.86 5.14
N ILE A 14 4.20 -7.67 4.50
CA ILE A 14 5.61 -7.87 4.88
C ILE A 14 6.46 -7.26 3.78
N GLY A 15 7.34 -6.34 4.16
CA GLY A 15 8.12 -5.60 3.17
C GLY A 15 9.36 -4.94 3.73
N ARG A 16 9.97 -4.14 2.88
CA ARG A 16 11.11 -3.29 3.23
C ARG A 16 10.58 -1.92 3.63
N GLU A 17 10.89 -1.48 4.84
CA GLU A 17 10.41 -0.21 5.37
C GLU A 17 11.48 0.86 5.24
N GLY A 18 11.07 2.04 4.80
CA GLY A 18 11.92 3.23 4.76
C GLY A 18 11.10 4.47 5.01
N SER A 19 11.77 5.62 5.05
CA SER A 19 11.12 6.89 5.32
C SER A 19 11.61 7.99 4.38
N THR A 20 10.80 9.04 4.30
CA THR A 20 11.16 10.25 3.53
C THR A 20 12.44 10.91 4.01
N ASP A 21 12.87 10.64 5.26
CA ASP A 21 14.13 11.16 5.80
C ASP A 21 15.36 10.57 5.08
N GLU A 22 15.20 9.47 4.35
CA GLU A 22 16.29 8.85 3.60
C GLU A 22 16.59 9.57 2.28
N GLY A 23 15.78 10.56 1.91
CA GLY A 23 15.99 11.37 0.73
C GLY A 23 15.31 10.86 -0.53
N GLU A 24 15.50 11.57 -1.63
CA GLU A 24 14.89 11.22 -2.91
C GLU A 24 15.31 9.82 -3.37
N GLY A 25 14.39 9.14 -4.03
CA GLY A 25 14.65 7.81 -4.59
C GLY A 25 14.56 6.67 -3.59
N PHE A 26 14.23 6.94 -2.32
CA PHE A 26 14.17 5.87 -1.32
C PHE A 26 13.12 4.81 -1.65
N ILE A 27 11.98 5.20 -2.23
CA ILE A 27 10.91 4.26 -2.62
C ILE A 27 11.44 3.28 -3.67
N GLY A 28 12.13 3.78 -4.68
CA GLY A 28 12.73 2.92 -5.71
C GLY A 28 13.77 1.96 -5.14
N ARG A 29 14.58 2.42 -4.17
CA ARG A 29 15.53 1.55 -3.49
C ARG A 29 14.84 0.44 -2.71
N LEU A 30 13.76 0.76 -2.01
CA LEU A 30 12.99 -0.25 -1.24
C LEU A 30 12.43 -1.33 -2.17
N TRP A 31 11.88 -0.92 -3.31
CA TRP A 31 11.37 -1.89 -4.28
C TRP A 31 12.48 -2.73 -4.90
N ALA A 32 13.63 -2.13 -5.18
CA ALA A 32 14.78 -2.88 -5.70
C ALA A 32 15.24 -3.93 -4.68
N GLU A 33 15.32 -3.56 -3.40
CA GLU A 33 15.70 -4.49 -2.33
C GLU A 33 14.65 -5.59 -2.14
N ALA A 34 13.37 -5.22 -2.13
CA ALA A 34 12.28 -6.17 -1.94
C ALA A 34 12.24 -7.17 -3.10
N ASN A 35 12.40 -6.71 -4.33
CA ASN A 35 12.41 -7.58 -5.50
C ASN A 35 13.62 -8.51 -5.54
N ALA A 36 14.80 -7.98 -5.19
CA ALA A 36 16.03 -8.77 -5.21
C ALA A 36 16.01 -9.90 -4.19
N ARG A 37 15.27 -9.74 -3.09
CA ARG A 37 15.24 -10.69 -1.99
C ARG A 37 13.84 -11.28 -1.77
N TYR A 38 12.98 -11.21 -2.76
CA TYR A 38 11.60 -11.68 -2.65
C TYR A 38 11.52 -13.16 -2.24
N GLY A 39 12.48 -13.98 -2.63
CA GLY A 39 12.54 -15.40 -2.24
C GLY A 39 12.51 -15.61 -0.73
N GLU A 40 12.93 -14.63 0.06
CA GLU A 40 12.92 -14.73 1.52
C GLU A 40 11.50 -14.63 2.11
N VAL A 41 10.55 -14.04 1.39
CA VAL A 41 9.17 -13.84 1.88
C VAL A 41 8.13 -14.49 1.00
N GLN A 42 8.51 -15.07 -0.13
CA GLN A 42 7.57 -15.66 -1.09
C GLN A 42 6.64 -16.68 -0.45
N ALA A 43 7.15 -17.53 0.45
CA ALA A 43 6.35 -18.55 1.13
C ALA A 43 5.37 -17.97 2.15
N LEU A 44 5.53 -16.69 2.53
CA LEU A 44 4.68 -16.00 3.50
C LEU A 44 3.52 -15.25 2.84
N ALA A 45 3.57 -15.10 1.51
CA ALA A 45 2.57 -14.37 0.76
C ALA A 45 1.21 -15.04 0.86
N LYS A 46 0.17 -14.21 1.02
CA LYS A 46 -1.21 -14.65 0.87
C LYS A 46 -1.45 -14.89 -0.62
N THR A 47 -2.01 -16.04 -0.94
CA THR A 47 -2.21 -16.44 -2.34
C THR A 47 -3.68 -16.70 -2.64
N ASP A 48 -4.02 -16.58 -3.92
CA ASP A 48 -5.33 -16.96 -4.42
C ASP A 48 -5.39 -18.47 -4.70
N ASP A 49 -6.52 -18.95 -5.26
CA ASP A 49 -6.73 -20.37 -5.55
C ASP A 49 -5.74 -20.92 -6.58
N ASN A 50 -5.10 -20.04 -7.36
CA ASN A 50 -4.12 -20.45 -8.38
C ASN A 50 -2.67 -20.36 -7.85
N GLY A 51 -2.49 -20.07 -6.56
CA GLY A 51 -1.17 -19.93 -5.96
C GLY A 51 -0.47 -18.61 -6.27
N GLN A 52 -1.16 -17.64 -6.86
CA GLN A 52 -0.61 -16.31 -7.13
C GLN A 52 -0.74 -15.42 -5.91
N PRO A 53 0.25 -14.57 -5.62
CA PRO A 53 0.09 -13.55 -4.58
C PRO A 53 -1.14 -12.69 -4.85
N VAL A 54 -1.86 -12.31 -3.79
CA VAL A 54 -3.07 -11.50 -3.95
C VAL A 54 -2.77 -10.03 -4.17
N GLY A 55 -1.58 -9.57 -3.84
CA GLY A 55 -1.22 -8.18 -4.11
C GLY A 55 0.16 -7.80 -3.64
N PHE A 56 0.76 -6.85 -4.35
CA PHE A 56 1.97 -6.14 -3.91
C PHE A 56 1.55 -4.74 -3.49
N TRP A 57 2.06 -4.30 -2.35
CA TRP A 57 1.63 -3.05 -1.74
C TRP A 57 2.82 -2.12 -1.49
N GLY A 58 2.65 -0.87 -1.90
CA GLY A 58 3.41 0.23 -1.36
C GLY A 58 2.56 0.84 -0.26
N ALA A 59 2.66 0.31 0.94
CA ALA A 59 1.86 0.78 2.06
C ALA A 59 2.50 2.03 2.67
N MET A 60 1.66 2.98 3.07
CA MET A 60 2.14 4.24 3.64
C MET A 60 1.58 4.46 5.02
N SER A 61 2.29 5.22 5.81
CA SER A 61 1.88 5.62 7.15
C SER A 61 2.62 6.90 7.55
N ASP A 62 2.09 7.59 8.54
CA ASP A 62 2.84 8.62 9.23
C ASP A 62 4.01 7.98 10.00
N MET A 63 4.92 8.81 10.52
CA MET A 63 6.12 8.33 11.22
C MET A 63 5.81 7.49 12.47
N SER A 64 4.64 7.64 13.06
CA SER A 64 4.24 6.89 14.26
C SER A 64 3.63 5.52 13.96
N ARG A 65 3.47 5.16 12.69
CA ARG A 65 2.80 3.93 12.22
C ARG A 65 1.34 3.84 12.65
N ALA A 66 0.67 5.00 12.77
CA ALA A 66 -0.75 5.08 13.09
C ALA A 66 -1.64 5.11 11.83
N PHE A 67 -1.05 4.97 10.65
CA PHE A 67 -1.72 4.95 9.35
C PHE A 67 -2.47 6.23 9.02
N HIS A 68 -2.00 7.35 9.58
CA HIS A 68 -2.43 8.67 9.13
C HIS A 68 -1.77 9.02 7.78
N PRO A 69 -2.36 9.90 6.98
CA PRO A 69 -1.71 10.38 5.77
C PRO A 69 -0.34 10.98 6.09
N TRP A 70 0.55 10.95 5.10
CA TRP A 70 1.84 11.63 5.25
C TRP A 70 1.61 13.10 5.58
N GLU A 71 2.39 13.62 6.53
CA GLU A 71 2.34 15.02 6.92
C GLU A 71 2.63 15.90 5.70
N ASP A 72 1.68 16.77 5.35
CA ASP A 72 1.71 17.59 4.12
C ASP A 72 1.96 16.75 2.85
N PHE A 73 1.59 15.48 2.89
CA PHE A 73 1.82 14.51 1.80
C PHE A 73 3.29 14.40 1.38
N SER A 74 4.21 14.74 2.28
CA SER A 74 5.65 14.76 2.00
C SER A 74 6.52 14.11 3.06
N ARG A 75 5.97 13.76 4.22
CA ARG A 75 6.75 13.17 5.32
C ARG A 75 6.04 11.95 5.91
N GLY A 76 6.69 10.82 5.86
CA GLY A 76 6.14 9.58 6.42
C GLY A 76 6.96 8.35 6.06
N LEU A 77 6.34 7.19 6.31
CA LEU A 77 6.93 5.87 6.09
C LEU A 77 6.33 5.22 4.85
N TYR A 78 7.13 4.34 4.23
CA TYR A 78 6.73 3.53 3.10
C TYR A 78 7.19 2.09 3.34
N LEU A 79 6.32 1.13 3.03
CA LEU A 79 6.64 -0.30 3.12
C LEU A 79 6.41 -0.91 1.73
N ALA A 80 7.49 -1.34 1.09
CA ALA A 80 7.43 -2.01 -0.20
C ALA A 80 7.37 -3.52 0.02
N GLY A 81 6.23 -4.15 -0.24
CA GLY A 81 6.11 -5.55 0.10
C GLY A 81 4.94 -6.29 -0.53
N VAL A 82 4.67 -7.44 0.02
CA VAL A 82 3.65 -8.36 -0.44
C VAL A 82 2.60 -8.55 0.65
N GLU A 83 1.35 -8.66 0.26
CA GLU A 83 0.30 -9.03 1.21
C GLU A 83 0.60 -10.44 1.73
N ALA A 84 0.67 -10.59 3.05
CA ALA A 84 1.09 -11.82 3.71
C ALA A 84 -0.05 -12.43 4.50
N ARG A 85 0.10 -13.71 4.85
CA ARG A 85 -0.82 -14.33 5.80
C ARG A 85 -0.70 -13.61 7.14
N GLU A 86 -1.82 -13.43 7.83
CA GLU A 86 -1.84 -12.70 9.11
C GLU A 86 -0.96 -13.35 10.18
N ASP A 87 -0.80 -14.68 10.14
CA ASP A 87 0.01 -15.43 11.08
C ASP A 87 1.51 -15.48 10.71
N ALA A 88 1.89 -14.93 9.54
CA ALA A 88 3.28 -14.93 9.12
C ALA A 88 4.10 -13.93 9.93
N GLU A 89 5.35 -14.31 10.22
CA GLU A 89 6.30 -13.43 10.88
C GLU A 89 7.32 -12.89 9.87
N ALA A 90 7.69 -11.63 10.01
CA ALA A 90 8.69 -11.03 9.14
C ALA A 90 10.08 -11.61 9.43
N PRO A 91 10.79 -12.12 8.41
CA PRO A 91 12.19 -12.55 8.58
C PRO A 91 13.10 -11.36 8.90
N GLU A 92 14.32 -11.65 9.31
CA GLU A 92 15.32 -10.61 9.55
C GLU A 92 15.49 -9.72 8.31
N GLY A 93 15.49 -8.42 8.54
CA GLY A 93 15.58 -7.42 7.47
C GLY A 93 14.26 -7.02 6.84
N TRP A 94 13.17 -7.66 7.23
CA TRP A 94 11.82 -7.36 6.76
C TRP A 94 10.96 -6.86 7.91
N VAL A 95 9.91 -6.10 7.58
CA VAL A 95 8.99 -5.52 8.55
C VAL A 95 7.58 -5.94 8.21
N LYS A 96 6.79 -6.25 9.23
CA LYS A 96 5.37 -6.57 9.07
C LYS A 96 4.51 -5.44 9.59
N TRP A 97 3.58 -4.98 8.75
CA TRP A 97 2.53 -4.04 9.14
C TRP A 97 1.17 -4.74 9.09
N ILE A 98 0.32 -4.44 10.08
CA ILE A 98 -1.10 -4.80 9.98
C ILE A 98 -1.84 -3.52 9.63
N VAL A 99 -2.29 -3.43 8.39
CA VAL A 99 -3.03 -2.27 7.90
C VAL A 99 -4.47 -2.38 8.41
N PRO A 100 -5.01 -1.33 9.05
CA PRO A 100 -6.39 -1.38 9.56
C PRO A 100 -7.41 -1.56 8.43
N GLY A 101 -8.60 -1.99 8.80
CA GLY A 101 -9.69 -2.16 7.84
C GLY A 101 -10.30 -0.82 7.43
N TYR A 102 -10.54 -0.66 6.15
CA TYR A 102 -11.15 0.55 5.58
C TYR A 102 -12.05 0.21 4.40
N GLU A 103 -12.98 1.10 4.13
CA GLU A 103 -13.53 1.24 2.80
C GLU A 103 -12.63 2.17 2.01
N TYR A 104 -12.21 1.75 0.82
CA TYR A 104 -11.30 2.51 -0.04
C TYR A 104 -12.01 2.96 -1.31
N LEU A 105 -11.64 4.14 -1.78
CA LEU A 105 -11.79 4.49 -3.18
C LEU A 105 -10.54 3.99 -3.90
N THR A 106 -10.71 3.14 -4.91
CA THR A 106 -9.59 2.66 -5.71
C THR A 106 -9.58 3.38 -7.05
N VAL A 107 -8.43 3.87 -7.44
CA VAL A 107 -8.26 4.63 -8.69
C VAL A 107 -7.12 4.00 -9.47
N ARG A 108 -7.41 3.56 -10.70
CA ARG A 108 -6.39 2.98 -11.56
C ARG A 108 -5.38 4.06 -11.98
N CYS A 109 -4.10 3.73 -11.89
CA CYS A 109 -3.01 4.64 -12.25
C CYS A 109 -2.79 4.61 -13.77
N ASP A 110 -3.69 5.24 -14.52
CA ASP A 110 -3.61 5.33 -15.97
C ASP A 110 -3.26 6.75 -16.46
N ALA A 111 -2.96 7.66 -15.53
CA ALA A 111 -2.59 9.04 -15.83
C ALA A 111 -1.61 9.56 -14.77
N PRO A 112 -0.74 10.55 -15.13
CA PRO A 112 0.27 11.06 -14.18
C PRO A 112 -0.32 11.76 -12.95
N ASP A 113 -1.53 12.30 -13.05
CA ASP A 113 -2.17 13.06 -11.98
C ASP A 113 -3.21 12.24 -11.19
N THR A 114 -3.11 10.93 -11.20
CA THR A 114 -4.05 10.01 -10.53
C THR A 114 -4.30 10.39 -9.07
N PHE A 115 -3.26 10.74 -8.32
CA PHE A 115 -3.42 11.15 -6.92
C PHE A 115 -4.34 12.37 -6.80
N ASN A 116 -4.10 13.40 -7.58
CA ASN A 116 -4.91 14.62 -7.55
C ASN A 116 -6.35 14.36 -7.99
N GLN A 117 -6.54 13.51 -9.00
CA GLN A 117 -7.86 13.14 -9.46
C GLN A 117 -8.65 12.41 -8.36
N GLY A 118 -8.00 11.51 -7.65
CA GLY A 118 -8.62 10.81 -6.51
C GLY A 118 -9.00 11.76 -5.39
N MET A 119 -8.09 12.67 -5.02
CA MET A 119 -8.35 13.64 -3.96
C MET A 119 -9.48 14.61 -4.35
N ASN A 120 -9.52 15.05 -5.60
CA ASN A 120 -10.58 15.91 -6.09
C ASN A 120 -11.95 15.21 -6.06
N TYR A 121 -11.98 13.95 -6.46
CA TYR A 121 -13.21 13.16 -6.41
C TYR A 121 -13.73 13.02 -4.97
N ILE A 122 -12.83 12.72 -4.03
CA ILE A 122 -13.19 12.62 -2.62
C ILE A 122 -13.82 13.91 -2.12
N LYS A 123 -13.21 15.05 -2.44
CA LYS A 123 -13.72 16.36 -2.07
C LYS A 123 -15.08 16.64 -2.70
N GLU A 124 -15.24 16.37 -3.99
CA GLU A 124 -16.49 16.61 -4.71
C GLU A 124 -17.64 15.76 -4.17
N GLN A 125 -17.35 14.55 -3.69
CA GLN A 125 -18.36 13.66 -3.13
C GLN A 125 -18.66 13.94 -1.65
N GLY A 126 -18.05 14.96 -1.06
CA GLY A 126 -18.23 15.27 0.36
C GLY A 126 -17.61 14.23 1.28
N LEU A 127 -16.69 13.44 0.79
CA LEU A 127 -15.98 12.43 1.57
C LEU A 127 -14.71 13.04 2.19
N ALA A 128 -14.08 12.31 3.09
CA ALA A 128 -12.81 12.71 3.68
C ALA A 128 -11.81 11.56 3.60
N LEU A 129 -10.54 11.91 3.42
CA LEU A 129 -9.46 10.95 3.53
C LEU A 129 -9.25 10.65 5.02
N VAL A 130 -9.40 9.39 5.42
CA VAL A 130 -9.36 9.01 6.84
C VAL A 130 -8.12 8.21 7.22
N GLY A 131 -7.18 8.05 6.30
CA GLY A 131 -5.95 7.31 6.54
C GLY A 131 -4.95 7.52 5.42
N ALA A 132 -3.83 6.81 5.50
CA ALA A 132 -2.79 6.89 4.50
C ALA A 132 -3.23 6.27 3.17
N VAL A 133 -2.80 6.87 2.07
CA VAL A 133 -3.04 6.34 0.72
C VAL A 133 -2.00 5.28 0.42
N HIS A 134 -2.44 4.16 -0.18
CA HIS A 134 -1.53 3.07 -0.52
C HIS A 134 -1.46 2.87 -2.02
N ASP A 135 -0.29 2.40 -2.48
CA ASP A 135 -0.10 1.91 -3.85
C ASP A 135 -0.37 0.41 -3.87
N PHE A 136 -1.06 -0.05 -4.89
CA PHE A 136 -1.33 -1.48 -5.07
C PHE A 136 -0.97 -1.89 -6.49
N THR A 137 -0.30 -3.04 -6.62
CA THR A 137 -0.04 -3.67 -7.91
C THR A 137 -0.71 -5.03 -7.94
N ASP A 138 -1.53 -5.24 -8.96
CA ASP A 138 -2.16 -6.53 -9.20
C ASP A 138 -1.13 -7.48 -9.83
N PRO A 139 -0.76 -8.57 -9.15
CA PRO A 139 0.23 -9.50 -9.70
C PRO A 139 -0.19 -10.20 -10.99
N GLY A 140 -1.51 -10.36 -11.19
CA GLY A 140 -2.02 -11.05 -12.37
C GLY A 140 -1.97 -10.20 -13.63
N THR A 141 -2.20 -8.90 -13.53
CA THR A 141 -2.28 -7.99 -14.67
C THR A 141 -1.12 -7.02 -14.75
N GLY A 142 -0.41 -6.79 -13.64
CA GLY A 142 0.61 -5.75 -13.52
C GLY A 142 0.04 -4.34 -13.42
N GLU A 143 -1.27 -4.20 -13.34
CA GLU A 143 -1.92 -2.90 -13.22
C GLU A 143 -1.70 -2.30 -11.84
N ASN A 144 -1.54 -0.99 -11.80
CA ASN A 144 -1.32 -0.24 -10.57
C ASN A 144 -2.55 0.57 -10.20
N TYR A 145 -2.83 0.64 -8.91
CA TYR A 145 -3.96 1.39 -8.36
C TYR A 145 -3.50 2.19 -7.15
N MET A 146 -4.21 3.28 -6.87
CA MET A 146 -4.12 3.98 -5.60
C MET A 146 -5.35 3.67 -4.77
N TYR A 147 -5.13 3.36 -3.49
CA TYR A 147 -6.19 3.04 -2.53
C TYR A 147 -6.30 4.19 -1.54
N PHE A 148 -7.41 4.93 -1.63
CA PHE A 148 -7.68 6.09 -0.77
C PHE A 148 -8.66 5.65 0.31
N PRO A 149 -8.27 5.57 1.59
CA PRO A 149 -9.20 5.18 2.64
C PRO A 149 -10.21 6.30 2.91
N ILE A 150 -11.49 6.01 2.71
CA ILE A 150 -12.57 6.99 2.81
C ILE A 150 -13.51 6.73 3.99
N ARG A 151 -13.42 5.56 4.60
CA ARG A 151 -14.21 5.22 5.79
C ARG A 151 -13.48 4.13 6.58
N LYS A 152 -13.34 4.33 7.87
CA LYS A 152 -12.74 3.31 8.74
C LYS A 152 -13.81 2.28 9.13
N LEU A 153 -13.46 1.01 9.06
CA LEU A 153 -14.36 -0.07 9.46
C LEU A 153 -14.46 -0.20 10.98
#